data_b2310f626805067ac5c1ceb8bfb34850
#
_entry.id   b2310f626805067ac5c1ceb8bfb34850
#
_cell.length_a   1.000
_cell.length_b   1.000
_cell.length_c   1.000
_cell.angle_alpha   90.00
_cell.angle_beta   90.00
_cell.angle_gamma   90.00
#
_symmetry.space_group_name_H-M   'P 1'
#
loop_
_entity.id
_entity.type
_entity.pdbx_description
1 polymer ?
#
loop_
_entity_poly.entity_id
_entity_poly.type
_entity_poly.pdbx_seq_one_letter_code
_entity_poly.pdbx_strand_id
1 'polypeptide(L)'
;MKLHTETFEIREDGKIHLVKATRYLLNTETRFRVSVDDSPIHIFSWDDDLERLTATHSPDELPREVEVGIAERLHGIMNQYQHAA
;
A
#
# COMPACT_ATOMS: atom_id res chain seq x y z
N MET A 1 17.55 11.65 1.50
CA MET A 1 16.44 11.19 0.66
C MET A 1 15.13 11.34 1.43
N LYS A 2 14.16 12.00 0.83
CA LYS A 2 12.86 12.17 1.47
C LYS A 2 11.97 10.99 1.14
N LEU A 3 11.49 10.31 2.17
CA LEU A 3 10.44 9.33 2.01
C LEU A 3 9.10 10.06 1.89
N HIS A 4 8.26 9.60 0.99
CA HIS A 4 6.96 10.20 0.79
C HIS A 4 5.89 9.34 1.44
N THR A 5 5.14 9.94 2.37
CA THR A 5 4.06 9.25 3.09
C THR A 5 2.71 9.82 2.70
N GLU A 6 1.81 8.93 2.33
CA GLU A 6 0.43 9.27 2.03
C GLU A 6 -0.47 8.70 3.13
N THR A 7 -1.52 9.45 3.45
CA THR A 7 -2.52 9.01 4.43
C THR A 7 -3.88 9.01 3.75
N PHE A 8 -4.61 7.91 3.86
CA PHE A 8 -5.94 7.81 3.27
C PHE A 8 -6.80 6.85 4.08
N GLU A 9 -8.09 6.81 3.76
CA GLU A 9 -9.05 5.97 4.46
C GLU A 9 -9.57 4.89 3.52
N ILE A 10 -9.77 3.69 4.08
CA ILE A 10 -10.42 2.58 3.39
C ILE A 10 -11.67 2.20 4.20
N ARG A 11 -12.80 2.10 3.52
CA ARG A 11 -14.04 1.66 4.14
C ARG A 11 -14.24 0.19 3.88
N GLU A 12 -14.56 -0.54 4.94
CA GLU A 12 -14.83 -1.96 4.85
C GLU A 12 -15.93 -2.29 5.86
N ASP A 13 -17.03 -2.83 5.39
CA ASP A 13 -18.12 -3.31 6.22
C ASP A 13 -18.59 -2.26 7.24
N GLY A 14 -18.74 -1.02 6.79
CA GLY A 14 -19.17 0.10 7.64
C GLY A 14 -18.10 0.67 8.53
N LYS A 15 -16.90 0.11 8.52
CA LYS A 15 -15.77 0.60 9.31
C LYS A 15 -14.83 1.41 8.45
N ILE A 16 -14.23 2.43 9.06
CA ILE A 16 -13.23 3.26 8.39
C ILE A 16 -11.86 2.88 8.96
N HIS A 17 -10.95 2.51 8.07
CA HIS A 17 -9.57 2.20 8.44
C HIS A 17 -8.66 3.32 7.98
N LEU A 18 -7.84 3.83 8.88
CA LEU A 18 -6.86 4.86 8.55
C LEU A 18 -5.58 4.19 8.09
N VAL A 19 -5.15 4.52 6.88
CA VAL A 19 -3.99 3.90 6.25
C VAL A 19 -2.90 4.94 6.06
N LYS A 20 -1.68 4.58 6.49
CA LYS A 20 -0.48 5.39 6.23
C LYS A 20 0.45 4.54 5.38
N ALA A 21 0.82 5.06 4.21
CA ALA A 21 1.66 4.33 3.27
C ALA A 21 2.88 5.17 2.92
N THR A 22 4.06 4.58 3.07
CA THR A 22 5.32 5.23 2.73
C THR A 22 5.97 4.50 1.57
N ARG A 23 6.17 5.23 0.46
CA ARG A 23 6.79 4.70 -0.74
C ARG A 23 8.31 4.67 -0.55
N TYR A 24 8.94 3.58 -0.99
CA TYR A 24 10.38 3.48 -1.00
C TYR A 24 10.83 2.58 -2.16
N LEU A 25 12.12 2.64 -2.48
CA LEU A 25 12.71 1.82 -3.52
C LEU A 25 13.63 0.78 -2.88
N LEU A 26 13.53 -0.45 -3.37
CA LEU A 26 14.45 -1.53 -3.01
C LEU A 26 14.91 -2.18 -4.31
N ASN A 27 16.19 -2.05 -4.64
CA ASN A 27 16.78 -2.56 -5.88
C ASN A 27 15.98 -2.10 -7.11
N THR A 28 15.67 -0.81 -7.16
CA THR A 28 14.88 -0.14 -8.21
C THR A 28 13.41 -0.55 -8.26
N GLU A 29 12.96 -1.42 -7.38
CA GLU A 29 11.58 -1.83 -7.29
C GLU A 29 10.83 -0.95 -6.30
N THR A 30 9.67 -0.42 -6.71
CA THR A 30 8.83 0.37 -5.83
C THR A 30 8.08 -0.52 -4.86
N ARG A 31 8.19 -0.20 -3.58
CA ARG A 31 7.46 -0.89 -2.51
C ARG A 31 6.84 0.13 -1.59
N PHE A 32 5.91 -0.34 -0.76
CA PHE A 32 5.23 0.52 0.21
C PHE A 32 5.26 -0.12 1.59
N ARG A 33 5.57 0.69 2.59
CA ARG A 33 5.37 0.33 3.99
C ARG A 33 4.01 0.85 4.38
N VAL A 34 3.14 -0.03 4.83
CA VAL A 34 1.74 0.31 5.08
C VAL A 34 1.36 -0.03 6.52
N SER A 35 0.79 0.95 7.20
CA SER A 35 0.23 0.78 8.53
C SER A 35 -1.27 1.02 8.46
N VAL A 36 -2.07 0.10 9.03
CA VAL A 36 -3.52 0.19 9.05
C VAL A 36 -3.95 0.35 10.51
N ASP A 37 -4.60 1.47 10.84
CA ASP A 37 -5.06 1.78 12.21
C ASP A 37 -3.91 1.62 13.22
N ASP A 38 -2.74 2.17 12.88
CA ASP A 38 -1.53 2.12 13.71
C ASP A 38 -1.04 0.69 14.00
N SER A 39 -1.36 -0.24 13.10
CA SER A 39 -0.89 -1.63 13.21
C SER A 39 0.61 -1.74 12.88
N PRO A 40 1.22 -2.91 13.12
CA PRO A 40 2.56 -3.18 12.60
C PRO A 40 2.61 -3.03 11.07
N ILE A 41 3.81 -2.82 10.57
CA ILE A 41 4.03 -2.50 9.16
C ILE A 41 3.79 -3.72 8.27
N HIS A 42 3.00 -3.52 7.22
CA HIS A 42 2.83 -4.47 6.13
C HIS A 42 3.63 -3.96 4.93
N ILE A 43 4.25 -4.87 4.19
CA ILE A 43 5.00 -4.50 2.99
C ILE A 43 4.17 -4.87 1.77
N PHE A 44 3.91 -3.88 0.91
CA PHE A 44 3.22 -4.09 -0.36
C PHE A 44 4.20 -3.97 -1.51
N SER A 45 4.15 -4.92 -2.44
CA SER A 45 4.94 -4.87 -3.65
C SER A 45 4.12 -5.39 -4.83
N TRP A 46 4.62 -5.14 -6.04
CA TRP A 46 3.93 -5.57 -7.26
C TRP A 46 4.01 -7.08 -7.43
N ASP A 47 2.88 -7.68 -7.76
CA ASP A 47 2.76 -9.09 -8.08
C ASP A 47 2.45 -9.22 -9.57
N ASP A 48 3.40 -9.75 -10.35
CA ASP A 48 3.25 -9.88 -11.79
C ASP A 48 2.14 -10.86 -12.19
N ASP A 49 1.92 -11.88 -11.38
CA ASP A 49 0.88 -12.88 -11.68
C ASP A 49 -0.51 -12.31 -11.51
N LEU A 50 -0.71 -11.49 -10.49
CA LEU A 50 -2.01 -10.87 -10.21
C LEU A 50 -2.15 -9.49 -10.85
N GLU A 51 -1.06 -8.95 -11.39
CA GLU A 51 -1.01 -7.63 -12.01
C GLU A 51 -1.54 -6.54 -11.07
N ARG A 52 -1.15 -6.63 -9.79
CA ARG A 52 -1.50 -5.64 -8.78
C ARG A 52 -0.52 -5.69 -7.63
N LEU A 53 -0.62 -4.67 -6.76
CA LEU A 53 0.14 -4.67 -5.52
C LEU A 53 -0.50 -5.63 -4.53
N THR A 54 0.33 -6.37 -3.80
CA THR A 54 -0.13 -7.30 -2.77
C THR A 54 0.72 -7.15 -1.52
N ALA A 55 0.15 -7.54 -0.38
CA ALA A 55 0.90 -7.59 0.86
C ALA A 55 1.84 -8.80 0.82
N THR A 56 3.13 -8.54 0.60
CA THR A 56 4.13 -9.60 0.50
C THR A 56 4.74 -9.97 1.84
N HIS A 57 4.58 -9.10 2.83
CA HIS A 57 5.02 -9.36 4.20
C HIS A 57 4.04 -8.70 5.14
N SER A 58 3.36 -9.48 5.94
CA SER A 58 2.36 -9.00 6.89
C SER A 58 2.51 -9.72 8.22
N PRO A 59 2.68 -8.97 9.32
CA PRO A 59 2.70 -9.59 10.64
C PRO A 59 1.33 -10.12 11.05
N ASP A 60 0.27 -9.48 10.55
CA ASP A 60 -1.12 -9.87 10.78
C ASP A 60 -1.83 -10.00 9.45
N GLU A 61 -2.85 -10.87 9.43
CA GLU A 61 -3.64 -11.04 8.22
C GLU A 61 -4.61 -9.87 8.05
N LEU A 62 -4.52 -9.20 6.91
CA LEU A 62 -5.47 -8.14 6.57
C LEU A 62 -6.72 -8.75 5.95
N PRO A 63 -7.92 -8.23 6.26
CA PRO A 63 -9.10 -8.61 5.49
C PRO A 63 -8.87 -8.35 4.01
N ARG A 64 -9.31 -9.27 3.16
CA ARG A 64 -9.06 -9.18 1.73
C ARG A 64 -9.55 -7.87 1.13
N GLU A 65 -10.72 -7.40 1.56
CA GLU A 65 -11.29 -6.16 1.04
C GLU A 65 -10.42 -4.95 1.38
N VAL A 66 -9.83 -4.97 2.57
CA VAL A 66 -8.91 -3.90 2.99
C VAL A 66 -7.63 -3.96 2.16
N GLU A 67 -7.08 -5.15 1.99
CA GLU A 67 -5.85 -5.33 1.20
C GLU A 67 -6.07 -4.86 -0.24
N VAL A 68 -7.16 -5.27 -0.87
CA VAL A 68 -7.48 -4.88 -2.25
C VAL A 68 -7.69 -3.37 -2.35
N GLY A 69 -8.42 -2.78 -1.41
CA GLY A 69 -8.65 -1.34 -1.39
C GLY A 69 -7.35 -0.56 -1.26
N ILE A 70 -6.45 -1.02 -0.39
CA ILE A 70 -5.12 -0.40 -0.25
C ILE A 70 -4.35 -0.54 -1.56
N ALA A 71 -4.34 -1.73 -2.15
CA ALA A 71 -3.61 -1.98 -3.39
C ALA A 71 -4.07 -1.05 -4.52
N GLU A 72 -5.36 -0.82 -4.64
CA GLU A 72 -5.90 0.09 -5.65
C GLU A 72 -5.43 1.53 -5.43
N ARG A 73 -5.44 1.99 -4.19
CA ARG A 73 -4.99 3.35 -3.88
C ARG A 73 -3.48 3.49 -4.13
N LEU A 74 -2.70 2.48 -3.75
CA LEU A 74 -1.26 2.51 -3.98
C LEU A 74 -0.93 2.47 -5.47
N HIS A 75 -1.71 1.73 -6.25
CA HIS A 75 -1.53 1.70 -7.70
C HIS A 75 -1.75 3.09 -8.32
N GLY A 76 -2.77 3.80 -7.85
CA GLY A 76 -3.01 5.16 -8.28
C GLY A 76 -1.84 6.09 -7.93
N ILE A 77 -1.31 5.96 -6.72
CA ILE A 77 -0.15 6.74 -6.29
C ILE A 77 1.07 6.41 -7.17
N MET A 78 1.31 5.14 -7.44
CA MET A 78 2.40 4.70 -8.31
C MET A 78 2.31 5.35 -9.69
N ASN A 79 1.11 5.35 -10.27
CA ASN A 79 0.90 5.93 -11.59
C ASN A 79 1.17 7.44 -11.61
N GLN A 80 0.81 8.15 -10.55
CA GLN A 80 1.10 9.57 -10.44
C GLN A 80 2.61 9.83 -10.51
N TYR A 81 3.40 9.04 -9.81
CA TYR A 81 4.85 9.20 -9.81
C TYR A 81 5.46 8.84 -11.16
N GLN A 82 4.93 7.84 -11.85
CA GLN A 82 5.42 7.46 -13.16
C GLN A 82 5.13 8.54 -14.21
N HIS A 83 4.03 9.26 -14.08
CA HIS A 83 3.64 10.30 -15.02
C HIS A 83 4.26 11.67 -14.70
N ALA A 84 4.87 11.81 -13.54
CA ALA A 84 5.48 13.05 -13.11
C ALA A 84 6.90 13.25 -13.63
N ALA A 85 7.38 12.38 -14.46
CA ALA A 85 8.74 12.49 -15.02
C ALA A 85 8.82 13.55 -16.09
#